data_4f0f50b868239f1abea8c2e21ff9f77f
#
_entry.id   4f0f50b868239f1abea8c2e21ff9f77f
#
_cell.length_a   1.000
_cell.length_b   1.000
_cell.length_c   1.000
_cell.angle_alpha   90.00
_cell.angle_beta   90.00
_cell.angle_gamma   90.00
#
_symmetry.space_group_name_H-M   'P 1'
#
loop_
_entity.id
_entity.type
_entity.pdbx_description
1 polymer ?
#
loop_
_entity_poly.entity_id
_entity_poly.type
_entity_poly.pdbx_seq_one_letter_code
_entity_poly.pdbx_strand_id
1 'polypeptide(L)' 'MFLHARWTDDEHTMIRAKRADGRVVFIPPDPGNADYRALVEGQDGLPPVEIAPPPGADPD' A
#
# COMPACT_ATOMS: atom_id res chain seq x y z
N MET A 1 3.84 -0.53 -10.99
CA MET A 1 3.96 0.76 -10.30
C MET A 1 2.68 1.10 -9.59
N PHE A 2 2.77 1.60 -8.37
CA PHE A 2 1.60 1.99 -7.57
C PHE A 2 1.56 3.50 -7.45
N LEU A 3 0.34 4.08 -7.55
CA LEU A 3 0.14 5.52 -7.39
C LEU A 3 0.02 5.90 -5.92
N HIS A 4 -0.73 5.10 -5.17
CA HIS A 4 -0.88 5.32 -3.73
C HIS A 4 -1.39 4.05 -3.07
N ALA A 5 -1.29 4.00 -1.76
CA ALA A 5 -1.72 2.87 -0.97
C ALA A 5 -2.26 3.35 0.38
N ARG A 6 -3.15 2.56 0.98
CA ARG A 6 -3.66 2.84 2.32
C ARG A 6 -4.03 1.54 3.00
N TRP A 7 -3.98 1.56 4.32
CA TRP A 7 -4.45 0.44 5.11
C TRP A 7 -5.97 0.35 5.03
N THR A 8 -6.51 -0.87 5.03
CA THR A 8 -7.95 -1.06 4.96
C THR A 8 -8.61 -1.05 6.34
N ASP A 9 -7.82 -1.28 7.41
CA ASP A 9 -8.34 -1.31 8.77
C ASP A 9 -7.26 -0.85 9.76
N ASP A 10 -7.67 -0.61 11.01
CA ASP A 10 -6.76 -0.15 12.05
C ASP A 10 -5.75 -1.20 12.47
N GLU A 11 -6.03 -2.46 12.18
CA GLU A 11 -5.15 -3.56 12.55
C GLU A 11 -4.04 -3.79 11.55
N HIS A 12 -4.08 -3.07 10.43
CA HIS A 12 -3.07 -3.17 9.36
C HIS A 12 -2.98 -4.58 8.82
N THR A 13 -4.13 -5.22 8.59
CA THR A 13 -4.17 -6.59 8.08
C THR A 13 -4.12 -6.66 6.57
N MET A 14 -4.44 -5.56 5.88
CA MET A 14 -4.46 -5.54 4.42
C MET A 14 -4.22 -4.12 3.92
N ILE A 15 -3.58 -4.02 2.76
CA ILE A 15 -3.32 -2.74 2.11
C ILE A 15 -4.13 -2.68 0.82
N ARG A 16 -4.81 -1.54 0.61
CA ARG A 16 -5.50 -1.27 -0.65
C ARG A 16 -4.61 -0.32 -1.46
N ALA A 17 -4.16 -0.78 -2.60
CA ALA A 17 -3.23 0.00 -3.43
C ALA A 17 -3.81 0.23 -4.82
N LYS A 18 -3.57 1.40 -5.36
CA LYS A 18 -3.98 1.72 -6.72
C LYS A 18 -2.77 1.70 -7.64
N ARG A 19 -2.87 0.92 -8.71
CA ARG A 19 -1.81 0.80 -9.69
C ARG A 19 -1.89 1.95 -10.70
N ALA A 20 -0.80 2.16 -11.42
CA ALA A 20 -0.72 3.22 -12.42
C ALA A 20 -1.74 3.05 -13.55
N ASP A 21 -2.17 1.81 -13.80
CA ASP A 21 -3.18 1.54 -14.83
C ASP A 21 -4.62 1.77 -14.34
N GLY A 22 -4.79 2.22 -13.09
CA GLY A 22 -6.10 2.50 -12.53
C GLY A 22 -6.71 1.33 -11.76
N ARG A 23 -6.06 0.18 -11.74
CA ARG A 23 -6.58 -0.98 -11.03
C ARG A 23 -6.30 -0.87 -9.53
N VAL A 24 -7.25 -1.38 -8.75
CA VAL A 24 -7.10 -1.46 -7.29
C VAL A 24 -6.80 -2.90 -6.92
N VAL A 25 -5.77 -3.09 -6.11
CA VAL A 25 -5.38 -4.42 -5.65
C VAL A 25 -5.25 -4.42 -4.13
N PHE A 26 -5.40 -5.59 -3.53
CA PHE A 26 -5.24 -5.75 -2.08
C PHE A 26 -3.97 -6.54 -1.84
N ILE A 27 -3.11 -6.01 -0.96
CA ILE A 27 -1.77 -6.55 -0.73
C ILE A 27 -1.61 -6.83 0.76
N PRO A 28 -1.29 -8.07 1.14
CA PRO A 28 -1.00 -8.36 2.55
C PRO A 28 0.34 -7.74 2.95
N PRO A 29 0.47 -7.26 4.20
CA PRO A 29 1.73 -6.66 4.67
C PRO A 29 2.73 -7.74 5.05
N ASP A 30 3.13 -8.53 4.08
CA ASP A 30 4.01 -9.68 4.27
C ASP A 30 5.32 -9.40 3.55
N PRO A 31 6.47 -9.41 4.27
CA PRO A 31 7.77 -9.14 3.64
C PRO A 31 8.13 -10.14 2.55
N GLY A 32 7.46 -11.30 2.50
CA GLY A 32 7.63 -12.24 1.41
C GLY A 32 6.81 -11.90 0.16
N ASN A 33 5.92 -10.91 0.25
CA ASN A 33 5.08 -10.51 -0.88
C ASN A 33 5.79 -9.47 -1.72
N ALA A 34 5.94 -9.74 -3.03
CA ALA A 34 6.67 -8.84 -3.91
C ALA A 34 6.03 -7.46 -4.03
N ASP A 35 4.69 -7.41 -4.06
CA ASP A 35 3.98 -6.13 -4.15
C ASP A 35 4.15 -5.31 -2.88
N TYR A 36 4.13 -5.95 -1.72
CA TYR A 36 4.35 -5.26 -0.46
C TYR A 36 5.76 -4.66 -0.43
N ARG A 37 6.75 -5.43 -0.86
CA ARG A 37 8.13 -4.95 -0.90
C ARG A 37 8.29 -3.79 -1.89
N ALA A 38 7.58 -3.84 -3.01
CA ALA A 38 7.61 -2.74 -3.96
C ALA A 38 7.05 -1.45 -3.35
N LEU A 39 6.05 -1.56 -2.48
CA LEU A 39 5.50 -0.40 -1.79
C LEU A 39 6.48 0.18 -0.79
N VAL A 40 7.07 -0.65 0.06
CA VAL A 40 7.87 -0.15 1.19
C VAL A 40 9.32 0.10 0.85
N GLU A 41 9.85 -0.55 -0.18
CA GLU A 41 11.26 -0.42 -0.55
C GLU A 41 11.47 0.36 -1.84
N GLY A 42 10.41 0.54 -2.61
CA GLY A 42 10.52 1.11 -3.93
C GLY A 42 10.74 0.01 -4.96
N GLN A 43 10.70 0.36 -6.23
CA GLN A 43 10.78 -0.59 -7.32
C GLN A 43 11.48 0.05 -8.51
N ASP A 44 12.52 -0.61 -9.00
CA ASP A 44 13.21 -0.23 -10.26
C ASP A 44 13.53 1.27 -10.36
N GLY A 45 14.11 1.82 -9.30
CA GLY A 45 14.49 3.22 -9.29
C GLY A 45 13.38 4.17 -8.89
N LEU A 46 12.18 3.66 -8.64
CA LEU A 46 11.07 4.47 -8.14
C LEU A 46 11.12 4.56 -6.62
N PRO A 47 10.68 5.68 -6.04
CA PRO A 47 10.67 5.80 -4.58
C PRO A 47 9.61 4.89 -3.95
N PRO A 48 9.77 4.57 -2.66
CA PRO A 48 8.73 3.81 -1.97
C PRO A 48 7.43 4.61 -1.89
N VAL A 49 6.32 3.88 -1.83
CA VAL A 49 4.99 4.49 -1.72
C VAL A 49 4.59 4.48 -0.25
N GLU A 50 4.23 5.65 0.28
CA GLU A 50 3.78 5.74 1.65
C GLU A 50 2.39 5.13 1.79
N ILE A 51 2.19 4.30 2.81
CA ILE A 51 0.91 3.67 3.08
C ILE A 51 0.13 4.54 4.04
N ALA A 52 -0.94 5.16 3.54
CA ALA A 52 -1.75 6.08 4.33
C ALA A 52 -2.57 5.32 5.39
N PRO A 53 -3.00 6.01 6.48
CA PRO A 53 -3.85 5.39 7.47
C PRO A 53 -5.22 5.03 6.88
N PRO A 54 -5.94 4.07 7.50
CA PRO A 54 -7.24 3.66 7.00
C PRO A 54 -8.28 4.77 7.14
N PRO A 55 -9.34 4.74 6.31
CA PRO A 55 -10.42 5.70 6.44
C PRO A 55 -11.08 5.57 7.81
N GLY A 56 -11.40 6.69 8.43
CA GLY A 56 -12.04 6.68 9.74
C GLY A 56 -11.09 6.48 10.90
N ALA A 57 -9.82 6.29 10.64
CA ALA A 57 -8.81 6.18 11.69
C ALA A 57 -8.34 7.54 12.20
N ASP A 58 -8.78 8.60 11.56
CA ASP A 58 -8.38 9.94 11.95
C ASP A 58 -8.88 10.27 13.34
N PRO A 59 -8.01 10.76 14.19
CA PRO A 59 -8.40 11.10 15.54
C PRO A 59 -9.31 12.33 15.60
N ASP A 60 -9.38 13.02 14.59
CA ASP A 60 -10.05 14.29 14.52
C ASP A 60 -10.33 14.95 15.79
#